data_33bf36142b0b5e1b8d72bcd351d42eae
#
_entry.id   33bf36142b0b5e1b8d72bcd351d42eae
#
_cell.length_a   1.000
_cell.length_b   1.000
_cell.length_c   1.000
_cell.angle_alpha   90.00
_cell.angle_beta   90.00
_cell.angle_gamma   90.00
#
_symmetry.space_group_name_H-M   'P 1'
#
loop_
_entity.id
_entity.type
_entity.pdbx_description
1 polymer ?
#
loop_
_entity_poly.entity_id
_entity_poly.type
_entity_poly.pdbx_seq_one_letter_code
_entity_poly.pdbx_strand_id
1 'polypeptide(L)'
;ILWGGATASSQYEGGYDLDGKGLDTQDCRPYLKRTSDATTATRLLTQDVIDEAKNCQGIGNYPFRKGSDGYHHIDEDIALLKELGIDIYRFSISWARLYPQGDELEPNKKGIAFYDHIFKEVHKAGMKIFLTMNHYAVPLYLVENYGGWTNRKLVIFYERFARTVFEHWGQYIDYFLPFNEINAGYFSPYNGVGLVKEKDKSYNQSLVFQSLHHQFIASAQTIKIARELSPKSQSGCMVACFCYYPLTSSPEDNLKAVRDEEIHQWFAVDILANGHYPSYMDRFFRENDIHL
;
A
#
# COMPACT_ATOMS: atom_id res chain seq x y z
N ILE A 1 -25.05 6.53 8.64
CA ILE A 1 -23.61 6.74 8.88
C ILE A 1 -23.08 5.44 9.44
N LEU A 2 -21.95 4.98 8.91
CA LEU A 2 -21.23 3.80 9.43
C LEU A 2 -20.06 4.29 10.30
N TRP A 3 -19.97 3.77 11.52
CA TRP A 3 -18.82 3.98 12.39
C TRP A 3 -17.83 2.83 12.23
N GLY A 4 -16.55 3.13 12.15
CA GLY A 4 -15.54 2.10 11.91
C GLY A 4 -14.17 2.43 12.44
N GLY A 5 -13.30 1.42 12.41
CA GLY A 5 -11.89 1.51 12.71
C GLY A 5 -11.06 0.92 11.59
N ALA A 6 -9.75 1.19 11.61
CA ALA A 6 -8.83 0.71 10.58
C ALA A 6 -7.53 0.17 11.17
N THR A 7 -7.04 -0.94 10.59
CA THR A 7 -5.69 -1.47 10.80
C THR A 7 -5.00 -1.69 9.45
N ALA A 8 -3.67 -1.74 9.47
CA ALA A 8 -2.87 -2.11 8.30
C ALA A 8 -2.04 -3.34 8.63
N SER A 9 -1.97 -4.31 7.71
CA SER A 9 -1.29 -5.60 7.92
C SER A 9 0.13 -5.43 8.47
N SER A 10 0.93 -4.57 7.86
CA SER A 10 2.31 -4.32 8.30
C SER A 10 2.44 -3.65 9.68
N GLN A 11 1.42 -2.89 10.10
CA GLN A 11 1.43 -2.19 11.39
C GLN A 11 0.80 -3.02 12.51
N TYR A 12 -0.04 -3.97 12.16
CA TYR A 12 -0.91 -4.69 13.05
C TYR A 12 -0.55 -6.16 13.22
N GLU A 13 -0.37 -6.89 12.11
CA GLU A 13 -0.29 -8.35 12.17
C GLU A 13 0.90 -8.87 12.96
N GLY A 14 2.10 -8.42 12.65
CA GLY A 14 3.31 -9.12 13.12
C GLY A 14 3.47 -10.49 12.45
N GLY A 15 4.07 -11.46 13.16
CA GLY A 15 4.27 -12.81 12.61
C GLY A 15 4.99 -12.80 11.26
N TYR A 16 6.00 -11.94 11.11
CA TYR A 16 6.70 -11.67 9.85
C TYR A 16 7.41 -12.88 9.25
N ASP A 17 7.78 -13.85 10.07
CA ASP A 17 8.49 -15.09 9.75
C ASP A 17 7.63 -16.35 9.98
N LEU A 18 6.34 -16.18 10.30
CA LEU A 18 5.42 -17.29 10.58
C LEU A 18 4.70 -17.74 9.31
N ASP A 19 4.42 -19.05 9.28
CA ASP A 19 3.58 -19.69 8.26
C ASP A 19 4.02 -19.44 6.80
N GLY A 20 5.33 -19.24 6.61
CA GLY A 20 5.91 -19.04 5.30
C GLY A 20 5.67 -17.67 4.68
N LYS A 21 5.30 -16.65 5.48
CA LYS A 21 5.29 -15.26 5.01
C LYS A 21 6.68 -14.87 4.53
N GLY A 22 6.76 -14.26 3.34
CA GLY A 22 7.98 -13.61 2.85
C GLY A 22 8.21 -12.24 3.49
N LEU A 23 9.44 -11.77 3.45
CA LEU A 23 9.74 -10.38 3.81
C LEU A 23 9.08 -9.42 2.82
N ASP A 24 8.60 -8.30 3.34
CA ASP A 24 8.13 -7.18 2.53
C ASP A 24 8.91 -5.89 2.85
N THR A 25 8.65 -4.84 2.09
CA THR A 25 9.36 -3.55 2.24
C THR A 25 9.20 -2.94 3.62
N GLN A 26 8.12 -3.22 4.34
CA GLN A 26 7.89 -2.68 5.68
C GLN A 26 8.71 -3.42 6.74
N ASP A 27 8.93 -4.73 6.56
CA ASP A 27 9.77 -5.55 7.46
C ASP A 27 11.23 -5.09 7.49
N CYS A 28 11.67 -4.31 6.50
CA CYS A 28 13.03 -3.77 6.38
C CYS A 28 13.18 -2.35 6.95
N ARG A 29 12.12 -1.73 7.46
CA ARG A 29 12.15 -0.36 7.97
C ARG A 29 12.60 -0.31 9.42
N PRO A 30 13.82 0.22 9.70
CA PRO A 30 14.30 0.30 11.07
C PRO A 30 13.57 1.39 11.86
N TYR A 31 13.51 1.21 13.17
CA TYR A 31 13.13 2.30 14.07
C TYR A 31 14.29 3.29 14.17
N LEU A 32 14.00 4.55 13.91
CA LEU A 32 14.92 5.65 14.17
C LEU A 32 14.32 6.55 15.26
N LYS A 33 15.14 6.87 16.27
CA LYS A 33 14.72 7.83 17.30
C LYS A 33 14.38 9.15 16.62
N ARG A 34 13.19 9.69 16.89
CA ARG A 34 12.75 10.96 16.31
C ARG A 34 13.69 12.08 16.79
N THR A 35 14.39 12.66 15.84
CA THR A 35 14.98 13.99 15.95
C THR A 35 14.16 14.90 15.03
N SER A 36 14.24 16.23 15.18
CA SER A 36 13.45 17.20 14.38
C SER A 36 13.49 16.94 12.87
N ASP A 37 14.58 16.33 12.37
CA ASP A 37 14.82 16.11 10.94
C ASP A 37 14.60 14.64 10.49
N ALA A 38 14.32 13.72 11.40
CA ALA A 38 14.33 12.28 11.12
C ALA A 38 12.97 11.68 10.69
N THR A 39 11.92 12.50 10.55
CA THR A 39 10.58 11.99 10.25
C THR A 39 10.44 11.30 8.88
N THR A 40 11.36 11.60 7.96
CA THR A 40 11.36 11.04 6.60
C THR A 40 12.41 9.96 6.36
N ALA A 41 13.45 9.89 7.19
CA ALA A 41 14.62 9.02 6.97
C ALA A 41 14.26 7.52 6.89
N THR A 42 13.27 7.06 7.68
CA THR A 42 12.79 5.66 7.65
C THR A 42 11.98 5.30 6.41
N ARG A 43 11.70 6.25 5.54
CA ARG A 43 10.92 6.06 4.31
C ARG A 43 11.80 6.09 3.06
N LEU A 44 13.10 6.29 3.22
CA LEU A 44 14.08 6.48 2.17
C LEU A 44 15.20 5.45 2.36
N LEU A 45 14.88 4.16 2.16
CA LEU A 45 15.84 3.08 2.39
C LEU A 45 16.76 2.89 1.19
N THR A 46 18.03 2.71 1.51
CA THR A 46 19.09 2.29 0.58
C THR A 46 19.30 0.78 0.68
N GLN A 47 20.02 0.20 -0.28
CA GLN A 47 20.22 -1.26 -0.33
C GLN A 47 20.98 -1.77 0.90
N ASP A 48 21.96 -1.04 1.40
CA ASP A 48 22.72 -1.41 2.60
C ASP A 48 21.82 -1.55 3.85
N VAL A 49 20.84 -0.67 4.01
CA VAL A 49 19.85 -0.77 5.11
C VAL A 49 18.93 -2.00 4.94
N ILE A 50 18.56 -2.32 3.71
CA ILE A 50 17.76 -3.51 3.40
C ILE A 50 18.57 -4.78 3.69
N ASP A 51 19.84 -4.81 3.28
CA ASP A 51 20.73 -5.96 3.50
C ASP A 51 20.99 -6.18 5.01
N GLU A 52 21.14 -5.10 5.79
CA GLU A 52 21.20 -5.17 7.25
C GLU A 52 19.91 -5.77 7.83
N ALA A 53 18.75 -5.34 7.36
CA ALA A 53 17.47 -5.88 7.79
C ALA A 53 17.35 -7.37 7.49
N LYS A 54 17.73 -7.82 6.29
CA LYS A 54 17.70 -9.24 5.91
C LYS A 54 18.62 -10.11 6.77
N ASN A 55 19.76 -9.59 7.18
CA ASN A 55 20.72 -10.29 8.03
C ASN A 55 20.32 -10.29 9.51
N CYS A 56 19.39 -9.44 9.93
CA CYS A 56 18.90 -9.39 11.30
C CYS A 56 17.91 -10.53 11.55
N GLN A 57 18.26 -11.42 12.49
CA GLN A 57 17.34 -12.46 12.97
C GLN A 57 16.35 -11.90 13.99
N GLY A 58 15.10 -12.35 13.91
CA GLY A 58 14.04 -11.90 14.78
C GLY A 58 13.59 -10.47 14.53
N ILE A 59 12.97 -9.88 15.54
CA ILE A 59 12.35 -8.55 15.41
C ILE A 59 13.42 -7.46 15.31
N GLY A 60 14.50 -7.57 16.11
CA GLY A 60 15.58 -6.58 16.15
C GLY A 60 15.06 -5.14 16.31
N ASN A 61 15.59 -4.24 15.51
CA ASN A 61 15.19 -2.82 15.45
C ASN A 61 14.12 -2.53 14.37
N TYR A 62 13.30 -3.53 14.01
CA TYR A 62 12.31 -3.46 12.93
C TYR A 62 10.90 -3.60 13.48
N PRO A 63 10.25 -2.50 13.89
CA PRO A 63 8.98 -2.56 14.63
C PRO A 63 7.83 -3.18 13.84
N PHE A 64 7.83 -3.07 12.52
CA PHE A 64 6.79 -3.68 11.69
C PHE A 64 6.80 -5.21 11.69
N ARG A 65 7.92 -5.86 12.06
CA ARG A 65 8.00 -7.31 12.22
C ARG A 65 7.15 -7.83 13.38
N LYS A 66 6.92 -6.98 14.38
CA LYS A 66 6.03 -7.29 15.51
C LYS A 66 4.64 -6.67 15.31
N GLY A 67 4.57 -5.43 14.87
CA GLY A 67 3.34 -4.66 14.84
C GLY A 67 2.67 -4.63 16.21
N SER A 68 1.34 -4.77 16.25
CA SER A 68 0.54 -4.97 17.45
C SER A 68 0.34 -6.46 17.80
N ASP A 69 1.01 -7.37 17.08
CA ASP A 69 0.91 -8.82 17.23
C ASP A 69 -0.51 -9.37 16.98
N GLY A 70 -1.23 -8.72 16.08
CA GLY A 70 -2.58 -9.14 15.72
C GLY A 70 -2.66 -10.55 15.15
N TYR A 71 -1.53 -11.11 14.66
CA TYR A 71 -1.45 -12.49 14.20
C TYR A 71 -1.88 -13.48 15.31
N HIS A 72 -1.53 -13.21 16.55
CA HIS A 72 -1.86 -14.05 17.70
C HIS A 72 -3.13 -13.60 18.44
N HIS A 73 -3.60 -12.35 18.23
CA HIS A 73 -4.67 -11.73 19.00
C HIS A 73 -5.93 -11.40 18.20
N ILE A 74 -6.02 -11.86 16.95
CA ILE A 74 -7.11 -11.44 16.04
C ILE A 74 -8.51 -11.73 16.57
N ASP A 75 -8.72 -12.85 17.26
CA ASP A 75 -10.04 -13.23 17.78
C ASP A 75 -10.46 -12.30 18.93
N GLU A 76 -9.51 -11.97 19.83
CA GLU A 76 -9.72 -11.02 20.92
C GLU A 76 -10.02 -9.62 20.36
N ASP A 77 -9.22 -9.18 19.41
CA ASP A 77 -9.37 -7.87 18.79
C ASP A 77 -10.72 -7.72 18.04
N ILE A 78 -11.16 -8.76 17.31
CA ILE A 78 -12.48 -8.75 16.66
C ILE A 78 -13.61 -8.71 17.71
N ALA A 79 -13.46 -9.43 18.82
CA ALA A 79 -14.44 -9.39 19.91
C ALA A 79 -14.51 -7.98 20.54
N LEU A 80 -13.38 -7.32 20.78
CA LEU A 80 -13.30 -5.95 21.28
C LEU A 80 -13.89 -4.93 20.30
N LEU A 81 -13.63 -5.06 19.00
CA LEU A 81 -14.22 -4.21 17.96
C LEU A 81 -15.77 -4.35 17.93
N LYS A 82 -16.26 -5.57 18.12
CA LYS A 82 -17.70 -5.83 18.21
C LYS A 82 -18.30 -5.20 19.49
N GLU A 83 -17.62 -5.34 20.63
CA GLU A 83 -18.04 -4.72 21.91
C GLU A 83 -18.05 -3.20 21.80
N LEU A 84 -17.07 -2.62 21.11
CA LEU A 84 -17.02 -1.17 20.82
C LEU A 84 -18.17 -0.69 19.94
N GLY A 85 -18.88 -1.60 19.28
CA GLY A 85 -20.08 -1.30 18.48
C GLY A 85 -19.77 -0.68 17.12
N ILE A 86 -18.63 -1.00 16.50
CA ILE A 86 -18.32 -0.51 15.16
C ILE A 86 -19.13 -1.26 14.09
N ASP A 87 -19.58 -0.52 13.08
CA ASP A 87 -20.38 -1.04 11.96
C ASP A 87 -19.51 -1.63 10.84
N ILE A 88 -18.28 -1.09 10.68
CA ILE A 88 -17.39 -1.41 9.58
C ILE A 88 -15.93 -1.46 10.05
N TYR A 89 -15.26 -2.56 9.72
CA TYR A 89 -13.85 -2.73 9.98
C TYR A 89 -13.04 -2.65 8.68
N ARG A 90 -12.13 -1.66 8.62
CA ARG A 90 -11.16 -1.54 7.54
C ARG A 90 -9.85 -2.24 7.96
N PHE A 91 -9.41 -3.20 7.18
CA PHE A 91 -8.09 -3.82 7.36
C PHE A 91 -7.38 -3.99 6.01
N SER A 92 -6.08 -4.16 6.05
CA SER A 92 -5.34 -4.55 4.86
C SER A 92 -4.86 -5.99 4.97
N ILE A 93 -4.52 -6.56 3.83
CA ILE A 93 -3.91 -7.90 3.75
C ILE A 93 -2.46 -7.77 3.27
N SER A 94 -1.60 -8.70 3.70
CA SER A 94 -0.20 -8.74 3.29
C SER A 94 -0.05 -9.54 2.01
N TRP A 95 0.40 -8.89 0.93
CA TRP A 95 0.73 -9.57 -0.32
C TRP A 95 1.77 -10.67 -0.09
N ALA A 96 2.84 -10.39 0.69
CA ALA A 96 3.90 -11.34 1.01
C ALA A 96 3.47 -12.51 1.92
N ARG A 97 2.30 -12.43 2.59
CA ARG A 97 1.75 -13.58 3.32
C ARG A 97 1.01 -14.53 2.37
N LEU A 98 0.36 -14.00 1.34
CA LEU A 98 -0.30 -14.82 0.31
C LEU A 98 0.65 -15.30 -0.77
N TYR A 99 1.61 -14.49 -1.15
CA TYR A 99 2.64 -14.77 -2.16
C TYR A 99 4.00 -14.32 -1.62
N PRO A 100 4.75 -15.22 -0.94
CA PRO A 100 5.98 -14.86 -0.22
C PRO A 100 7.05 -14.17 -1.07
N GLN A 101 7.19 -14.54 -2.33
CA GLN A 101 8.06 -13.88 -3.31
C GLN A 101 7.28 -12.86 -4.18
N GLY A 102 5.97 -13.04 -4.31
CA GLY A 102 5.09 -12.19 -5.11
C GLY A 102 4.87 -12.66 -6.54
N ASP A 103 5.73 -13.51 -7.08
CA ASP A 103 5.68 -14.02 -8.45
C ASP A 103 5.26 -15.49 -8.56
N GLU A 104 5.02 -16.18 -7.46
CA GLU A 104 4.53 -17.55 -7.44
C GLU A 104 3.23 -17.70 -8.23
N LEU A 105 3.00 -18.90 -8.78
CA LEU A 105 1.76 -19.24 -9.49
C LEU A 105 0.62 -19.56 -8.54
N GLU A 106 0.93 -20.13 -7.38
CA GLU A 106 -0.04 -20.57 -6.38
C GLU A 106 0.15 -19.81 -5.07
N PRO A 107 -0.92 -19.47 -4.35
CA PRO A 107 -0.81 -18.78 -3.07
C PRO A 107 -0.35 -19.71 -1.96
N ASN A 108 0.27 -19.13 -0.94
CA ASN A 108 0.62 -19.80 0.30
C ASN A 108 -0.65 -20.25 1.04
N LYS A 109 -0.83 -21.56 1.17
CA LYS A 109 -2.03 -22.16 1.79
C LYS A 109 -2.23 -21.74 3.26
N LYS A 110 -1.16 -21.51 4.01
CA LYS A 110 -1.26 -21.04 5.40
C LYS A 110 -1.67 -19.58 5.46
N GLY A 111 -1.19 -18.75 4.53
CA GLY A 111 -1.64 -17.37 4.37
C GLY A 111 -3.12 -17.29 4.01
N ILE A 112 -3.60 -18.18 3.10
CA ILE A 112 -5.02 -18.30 2.78
C ILE A 112 -5.83 -18.66 4.05
N ALA A 113 -5.40 -19.67 4.81
CA ALA A 113 -6.10 -20.11 6.01
C ALA A 113 -6.18 -19.00 7.08
N PHE A 114 -5.12 -18.21 7.25
CA PHE A 114 -5.09 -17.08 8.17
C PHE A 114 -6.13 -16.01 7.80
N TYR A 115 -6.16 -15.57 6.55
CA TYR A 115 -7.15 -14.56 6.12
C TYR A 115 -8.56 -15.13 6.04
N ASP A 116 -8.71 -16.40 5.68
CA ASP A 116 -10.02 -17.08 5.68
C ASP A 116 -10.67 -17.02 7.06
N HIS A 117 -9.87 -17.21 8.12
CA HIS A 117 -10.31 -17.05 9.50
C HIS A 117 -10.74 -15.60 9.79
N ILE A 118 -9.93 -14.61 9.45
CA ILE A 118 -10.24 -13.18 9.69
C ILE A 118 -11.55 -12.78 9.00
N PHE A 119 -11.69 -13.05 7.70
CA PHE A 119 -12.90 -12.68 6.95
C PHE A 119 -14.15 -13.30 7.55
N LYS A 120 -14.08 -14.57 7.95
CA LYS A 120 -15.20 -15.27 8.58
C LYS A 120 -15.56 -14.69 9.94
N GLU A 121 -14.59 -14.43 10.79
CA GLU A 121 -14.84 -13.92 12.14
C GLU A 121 -15.35 -12.47 12.12
N VAL A 122 -14.82 -11.60 11.25
CA VAL A 122 -15.35 -10.24 11.06
C VAL A 122 -16.80 -10.27 10.57
N HIS A 123 -17.09 -11.12 9.58
CA HIS A 123 -18.45 -11.30 9.05
C HIS A 123 -19.41 -11.85 10.11
N LYS A 124 -19.01 -12.87 10.86
CA LYS A 124 -19.77 -13.46 11.97
C LYS A 124 -20.01 -12.45 13.11
N ALA A 125 -19.09 -11.53 13.34
CA ALA A 125 -19.27 -10.43 14.28
C ALA A 125 -20.33 -9.41 13.83
N GLY A 126 -20.79 -9.47 12.58
CA GLY A 126 -21.80 -8.58 11.99
C GLY A 126 -21.25 -7.27 11.45
N MET A 127 -19.94 -7.14 11.36
CA MET A 127 -19.28 -5.95 10.81
C MET A 127 -19.19 -6.04 9.28
N LYS A 128 -19.34 -4.90 8.60
CA LYS A 128 -18.99 -4.77 7.19
C LYS A 128 -17.49 -4.80 7.01
N ILE A 129 -17.03 -5.30 5.87
CA ILE A 129 -15.61 -5.38 5.53
C ILE A 129 -15.24 -4.31 4.51
N PHE A 130 -14.28 -3.45 4.89
CA PHE A 130 -13.63 -2.51 4.02
C PHE A 130 -12.17 -2.93 3.81
N LEU A 131 -11.91 -3.62 2.71
CA LEU A 131 -10.59 -4.18 2.43
C LEU A 131 -9.65 -3.15 1.79
N THR A 132 -8.45 -2.99 2.33
CA THR A 132 -7.32 -2.38 1.62
C THR A 132 -6.42 -3.50 1.10
N MET A 133 -6.28 -3.64 -0.21
CA MET A 133 -5.55 -4.77 -0.77
C MET A 133 -4.04 -4.63 -0.57
N ASN A 134 -3.49 -3.44 -0.83
CA ASN A 134 -2.09 -3.15 -0.55
C ASN A 134 -1.96 -1.88 0.30
N HIS A 135 -1.32 -2.00 1.47
CA HIS A 135 -0.98 -0.88 2.34
C HIS A 135 0.54 -0.73 2.43
N TYR A 136 1.14 -0.27 1.34
CA TYR A 136 2.58 -0.01 1.12
C TYR A 136 3.48 -1.26 1.02
N ALA A 137 3.09 -2.38 1.62
CA ALA A 137 3.93 -3.57 1.67
C ALA A 137 4.04 -4.22 0.29
N VAL A 138 5.26 -4.25 -0.26
CA VAL A 138 5.59 -4.97 -1.49
C VAL A 138 6.49 -6.14 -1.12
N PRO A 139 6.24 -7.39 -1.61
CA PRO A 139 7.17 -8.50 -1.39
C PRO A 139 8.60 -8.09 -1.73
N LEU A 140 9.53 -8.28 -0.78
CA LEU A 140 10.91 -7.80 -0.94
C LEU A 140 11.60 -8.44 -2.13
N TYR A 141 11.29 -9.70 -2.42
CA TYR A 141 11.80 -10.40 -3.60
C TYR A 141 11.47 -9.67 -4.91
N LEU A 142 10.26 -9.08 -5.03
CA LEU A 142 9.90 -8.31 -6.22
C LEU A 142 10.70 -7.00 -6.32
N VAL A 143 11.05 -6.41 -5.19
CA VAL A 143 11.90 -5.21 -5.17
C VAL A 143 13.32 -5.55 -5.65
N GLU A 144 13.89 -6.63 -5.13
CA GLU A 144 15.27 -7.03 -5.44
C GLU A 144 15.44 -7.62 -6.86
N ASN A 145 14.48 -8.41 -7.33
CA ASN A 145 14.61 -9.15 -8.59
C ASN A 145 13.93 -8.48 -9.78
N TYR A 146 12.99 -7.56 -9.52
CA TYR A 146 12.24 -6.86 -10.58
C TYR A 146 12.36 -5.34 -10.51
N GLY A 147 12.98 -4.78 -9.45
CA GLY A 147 13.04 -3.33 -9.24
C GLY A 147 11.71 -2.73 -8.75
N GLY A 148 10.89 -3.51 -8.03
CA GLY A 148 9.61 -3.07 -7.53
C GLY A 148 8.66 -2.65 -8.66
N TRP A 149 7.82 -1.68 -8.39
CA TRP A 149 6.80 -1.21 -9.36
C TRP A 149 7.37 -0.53 -10.61
N THR A 150 8.70 -0.34 -10.74
CA THR A 150 9.29 0.11 -12.02
C THR A 150 9.08 -0.92 -13.13
N ASN A 151 8.89 -2.19 -12.78
CA ASN A 151 8.71 -3.29 -13.73
C ASN A 151 7.23 -3.60 -13.96
N ARG A 152 6.81 -3.52 -15.22
CA ARG A 152 5.43 -3.81 -15.63
C ARG A 152 4.93 -5.23 -15.25
N LYS A 153 5.82 -6.19 -15.03
CA LYS A 153 5.45 -7.54 -14.58
C LYS A 153 4.72 -7.53 -13.25
N LEU A 154 4.97 -6.54 -12.38
CA LEU A 154 4.26 -6.43 -11.11
C LEU A 154 2.75 -6.25 -11.32
N VAL A 155 2.31 -5.67 -12.43
CA VAL A 155 0.88 -5.59 -12.75
C VAL A 155 0.28 -6.99 -12.85
N ILE A 156 0.96 -7.93 -13.57
CA ILE A 156 0.49 -9.31 -13.74
C ILE A 156 0.48 -10.07 -12.41
N PHE A 157 1.53 -9.88 -11.59
CA PHE A 157 1.61 -10.52 -10.28
C PHE A 157 0.52 -9.99 -9.32
N TYR A 158 0.25 -8.69 -9.39
CA TYR A 158 -0.80 -8.06 -8.60
C TYR A 158 -2.22 -8.47 -9.07
N GLU A 159 -2.43 -8.65 -10.38
CA GLU A 159 -3.68 -9.20 -10.91
C GLU A 159 -3.95 -10.61 -10.36
N ARG A 160 -2.91 -11.46 -10.29
CA ARG A 160 -3.02 -12.79 -9.68
C ARG A 160 -3.39 -12.72 -8.21
N PHE A 161 -2.69 -11.86 -7.45
CA PHE A 161 -3.02 -11.59 -6.06
C PHE A 161 -4.45 -11.09 -5.88
N ALA A 162 -4.90 -10.14 -6.71
CA ALA A 162 -6.25 -9.62 -6.68
C ALA A 162 -7.30 -10.71 -6.99
N ARG A 163 -7.05 -11.53 -7.99
CA ARG A 163 -7.95 -12.64 -8.35
C ARG A 163 -8.10 -13.61 -7.17
N THR A 164 -6.99 -14.03 -6.56
CA THR A 164 -7.02 -14.87 -5.35
C THR A 164 -7.87 -14.27 -4.24
N VAL A 165 -7.71 -12.98 -3.98
CA VAL A 165 -8.48 -12.28 -2.93
C VAL A 165 -9.99 -12.33 -3.22
N PHE A 166 -10.41 -12.02 -4.43
CA PHE A 166 -11.85 -11.99 -4.76
C PHE A 166 -12.43 -13.38 -4.95
N GLU A 167 -11.68 -14.37 -5.40
CA GLU A 167 -12.13 -15.77 -5.47
C GLU A 167 -12.38 -16.37 -4.09
N HIS A 168 -11.51 -16.08 -3.11
CA HIS A 168 -11.67 -16.60 -1.75
C HIS A 168 -12.66 -15.79 -0.90
N TRP A 169 -12.59 -14.46 -0.96
CA TRP A 169 -13.27 -13.61 0.02
C TRP A 169 -14.21 -12.57 -0.57
N GLY A 170 -14.38 -12.50 -1.89
CA GLY A 170 -15.24 -11.51 -2.55
C GLY A 170 -16.66 -11.47 -1.99
N GLN A 171 -17.19 -12.60 -1.54
CA GLN A 171 -18.52 -12.68 -0.92
C GLN A 171 -18.65 -11.91 0.41
N TYR A 172 -17.53 -11.64 1.11
CA TYR A 172 -17.49 -10.93 2.39
C TYR A 172 -17.16 -9.44 2.25
N ILE A 173 -16.60 -9.03 1.09
CA ILE A 173 -16.08 -7.68 0.88
C ILE A 173 -17.22 -6.73 0.50
N ASP A 174 -17.54 -5.76 1.35
CA ASP A 174 -18.50 -4.70 1.03
C ASP A 174 -17.83 -3.55 0.25
N TYR A 175 -16.65 -3.12 0.71
CA TYR A 175 -15.88 -2.02 0.12
C TYR A 175 -14.42 -2.43 -0.03
N PHE A 176 -13.74 -1.90 -1.05
CA PHE A 176 -12.31 -2.14 -1.18
C PHE A 176 -11.54 -0.98 -1.82
N LEU A 177 -10.27 -0.91 -1.49
CA LEU A 177 -9.27 -0.04 -2.09
C LEU A 177 -8.16 -0.91 -2.67
N PRO A 178 -7.80 -0.78 -3.95
CA PRO A 178 -6.64 -1.47 -4.50
C PRO A 178 -5.34 -1.08 -3.80
N PHE A 179 -5.15 0.20 -3.52
CA PHE A 179 -3.97 0.73 -2.84
C PHE A 179 -4.36 1.74 -1.77
N ASN A 180 -3.60 1.75 -0.67
CA ASN A 180 -3.63 2.83 0.32
C ASN A 180 -2.77 3.99 -0.18
N GLU A 181 -3.32 5.21 -0.17
CA GLU A 181 -2.59 6.44 -0.50
C GLU A 181 -1.67 6.27 -1.72
N ILE A 182 -2.26 5.92 -2.87
CA ILE A 182 -1.49 5.58 -4.08
C ILE A 182 -0.50 6.69 -4.48
N ASN A 183 -0.83 7.97 -4.20
CA ASN A 183 0.05 9.11 -4.45
C ASN A 183 1.28 9.15 -3.54
N ALA A 184 1.34 8.32 -2.48
CA ALA A 184 2.52 8.23 -1.62
C ALA A 184 3.79 7.84 -2.38
N GLY A 185 3.66 7.14 -3.51
CA GLY A 185 4.77 6.86 -4.40
C GLY A 185 5.54 8.09 -4.84
N TYR A 186 4.89 9.24 -4.99
CA TYR A 186 5.54 10.49 -5.36
C TYR A 186 6.42 11.07 -4.25
N PHE A 187 5.93 11.18 -3.03
CA PHE A 187 6.66 11.82 -1.92
C PHE A 187 7.35 10.84 -0.97
N SER A 188 7.12 9.56 -1.12
CA SER A 188 7.74 8.48 -0.34
C SER A 188 7.96 7.23 -1.23
N PRO A 189 8.88 7.28 -2.21
CA PRO A 189 8.97 6.25 -3.26
C PRO A 189 9.27 4.85 -2.75
N TYR A 190 10.14 4.68 -1.73
CA TYR A 190 10.35 3.36 -1.15
C TYR A 190 9.06 2.81 -0.52
N ASN A 191 8.37 3.64 0.27
CA ASN A 191 7.17 3.23 0.97
C ASN A 191 5.99 2.98 0.00
N GLY A 192 5.76 3.89 -0.95
CA GLY A 192 4.61 3.81 -1.85
C GLY A 192 4.77 2.83 -3.01
N VAL A 193 5.97 2.73 -3.59
CA VAL A 193 6.20 1.96 -4.81
C VAL A 193 7.38 0.97 -4.74
N GLY A 194 7.96 0.77 -3.56
CA GLY A 194 9.08 -0.17 -3.38
C GLY A 194 10.34 0.23 -4.17
N LEU A 195 10.56 1.53 -4.39
CA LEU A 195 11.74 2.01 -5.09
C LEU A 195 12.88 2.26 -4.09
N VAL A 196 13.95 1.48 -4.21
CA VAL A 196 15.13 1.61 -3.35
C VAL A 196 15.91 2.86 -3.72
N LYS A 197 16.33 3.62 -2.72
CA LYS A 197 17.09 4.85 -2.91
C LYS A 197 18.55 4.53 -3.22
N GLU A 198 19.10 5.13 -4.28
CA GLU A 198 20.54 5.15 -4.47
C GLU A 198 21.20 6.09 -3.43
N LYS A 199 22.33 5.64 -2.87
CA LYS A 199 23.08 6.42 -1.88
C LYS A 199 23.50 7.76 -2.48
N ASP A 200 23.33 8.82 -1.71
CA ASP A 200 23.71 10.19 -2.06
C ASP A 200 23.08 10.77 -3.34
N LYS A 201 22.02 10.13 -3.87
CA LYS A 201 21.28 10.63 -5.03
C LYS A 201 19.81 10.91 -4.70
N SER A 202 19.21 11.81 -5.45
CA SER A 202 17.75 11.97 -5.48
C SER A 202 17.11 10.79 -6.24
N TYR A 203 15.84 10.52 -5.97
CA TYR A 203 15.07 9.56 -6.77
C TYR A 203 14.95 10.04 -8.22
N ASN A 204 15.11 9.11 -9.15
CA ASN A 204 14.80 9.36 -10.55
C ASN A 204 13.29 9.49 -10.71
N GLN A 205 12.81 10.68 -11.06
CA GLN A 205 11.39 10.99 -11.14
C GLN A 205 10.67 10.19 -12.25
N SER A 206 11.35 9.88 -13.36
CA SER A 206 10.78 9.00 -14.39
C SER A 206 10.48 7.60 -13.84
N LEU A 207 11.36 7.03 -13.01
CA LEU A 207 11.11 5.74 -12.36
C LEU A 207 9.98 5.81 -11.33
N VAL A 208 9.87 6.94 -10.59
CA VAL A 208 8.78 7.17 -9.64
C VAL A 208 7.43 7.18 -10.36
N PHE A 209 7.29 8.00 -11.40
CA PHE A 209 6.04 8.12 -12.15
C PHE A 209 5.75 6.87 -13.00
N GLN A 210 6.77 6.18 -13.51
CA GLN A 210 6.60 4.87 -14.16
C GLN A 210 6.03 3.84 -13.18
N SER A 211 6.51 3.83 -11.93
CA SER A 211 6.00 2.94 -10.88
C SER A 211 4.54 3.25 -10.53
N LEU A 212 4.21 4.52 -10.37
CA LEU A 212 2.84 4.98 -10.13
C LEU A 212 1.93 4.61 -11.31
N HIS A 213 2.40 4.77 -12.56
CA HIS A 213 1.66 4.36 -13.75
C HIS A 213 1.29 2.88 -13.71
N HIS A 214 2.23 2.02 -13.34
CA HIS A 214 1.95 0.58 -13.19
C HIS A 214 0.95 0.29 -12.05
N GLN A 215 1.00 1.03 -10.94
CA GLN A 215 0.00 0.90 -9.88
C GLN A 215 -1.40 1.37 -10.34
N PHE A 216 -1.50 2.44 -11.13
CA PHE A 216 -2.79 2.87 -11.71
C PHE A 216 -3.38 1.78 -12.63
N ILE A 217 -2.54 1.14 -13.45
CA ILE A 217 -2.99 0.01 -14.29
C ILE A 217 -3.44 -1.15 -13.43
N ALA A 218 -2.64 -1.54 -12.41
CA ALA A 218 -3.00 -2.62 -11.48
C ALA A 218 -4.30 -2.33 -10.72
N SER A 219 -4.51 -1.07 -10.31
CA SER A 219 -5.77 -0.62 -9.70
C SER A 219 -6.97 -0.82 -10.64
N ALA A 220 -6.85 -0.40 -11.89
CA ALA A 220 -7.91 -0.57 -12.89
C ALA A 220 -8.22 -2.05 -13.17
N GLN A 221 -7.18 -2.90 -13.27
CA GLN A 221 -7.37 -4.34 -13.44
C GLN A 221 -8.01 -4.99 -12.22
N THR A 222 -7.63 -4.58 -11.02
CA THR A 222 -8.27 -5.04 -9.77
C THR A 222 -9.77 -4.75 -9.76
N ILE A 223 -10.17 -3.55 -10.18
CA ILE A 223 -11.59 -3.18 -10.27
C ILE A 223 -12.33 -4.05 -11.30
N LYS A 224 -11.71 -4.39 -12.43
CA LYS A 224 -12.31 -5.32 -13.40
C LYS A 224 -12.51 -6.70 -12.80
N ILE A 225 -11.50 -7.24 -12.12
CA ILE A 225 -11.57 -8.54 -11.44
C ILE A 225 -12.68 -8.53 -10.37
N ALA A 226 -12.77 -7.47 -9.58
CA ALA A 226 -13.81 -7.35 -8.57
C ALA A 226 -15.22 -7.31 -9.19
N ARG A 227 -15.41 -6.59 -10.30
CA ARG A 227 -16.70 -6.58 -11.02
C ARG A 227 -17.11 -7.94 -11.55
N GLU A 228 -16.14 -8.78 -11.92
CA GLU A 228 -16.36 -10.15 -12.38
C GLU A 228 -16.71 -11.09 -11.21
N LEU A 229 -15.90 -11.08 -10.14
CA LEU A 229 -15.93 -12.09 -9.08
C LEU A 229 -16.75 -11.67 -7.86
N SER A 230 -16.92 -10.38 -7.64
CA SER A 230 -17.61 -9.79 -6.49
C SER A 230 -18.40 -8.54 -6.89
N PRO A 231 -19.43 -8.65 -7.75
CA PRO A 231 -20.14 -7.52 -8.34
C PRO A 231 -20.87 -6.62 -7.33
N LYS A 232 -21.04 -7.07 -6.10
CA LYS A 232 -21.66 -6.29 -5.01
C LYS A 232 -20.66 -5.40 -4.27
N SER A 233 -19.36 -5.72 -4.34
CA SER A 233 -18.31 -4.92 -3.68
C SER A 233 -18.16 -3.56 -4.36
N GLN A 234 -18.03 -2.52 -3.56
CA GLN A 234 -17.83 -1.17 -4.06
C GLN A 234 -16.35 -0.79 -3.98
N SER A 235 -15.80 -0.34 -5.11
CA SER A 235 -14.43 0.14 -5.18
C SER A 235 -14.34 1.63 -4.83
N GLY A 236 -13.24 2.00 -4.17
CA GLY A 236 -12.88 3.39 -3.93
C GLY A 236 -11.41 3.63 -4.18
N CYS A 237 -10.98 4.85 -3.92
CA CYS A 237 -9.56 5.21 -3.86
C CYS A 237 -9.23 5.86 -2.52
N MET A 238 -7.96 5.76 -2.13
CA MET A 238 -7.41 6.49 -1.02
C MET A 238 -6.20 7.28 -1.48
N VAL A 239 -6.22 8.56 -1.16
CA VAL A 239 -5.18 9.52 -1.51
C VAL A 239 -4.78 10.27 -0.24
N ALA A 240 -3.48 10.39 0.02
CA ALA A 240 -2.98 11.27 1.06
C ALA A 240 -3.25 12.72 0.62
N CYS A 241 -3.99 13.44 1.44
CA CYS A 241 -4.42 14.80 1.14
C CYS A 241 -3.64 15.81 1.96
N PHE A 242 -3.10 16.81 1.29
CA PHE A 242 -2.34 17.92 1.88
C PHE A 242 -3.09 19.22 1.61
N CYS A 243 -3.25 20.05 2.64
CA CYS A 243 -3.83 21.38 2.48
C CYS A 243 -2.70 22.40 2.28
N TYR A 244 -2.61 22.97 1.11
CA TYR A 244 -1.64 24.01 0.78
C TYR A 244 -2.32 25.38 0.83
N TYR A 245 -1.71 26.31 1.55
CA TYR A 245 -2.14 27.69 1.61
C TYR A 245 -1.07 28.59 1.02
N PRO A 246 -1.44 29.60 0.19
CA PRO A 246 -0.47 30.56 -0.29
C PRO A 246 0.11 31.35 0.91
N LEU A 247 1.44 31.61 0.86
CA LEU A 247 2.11 32.37 1.91
C LEU A 247 1.61 33.82 1.97
N THR A 248 1.33 34.39 0.79
CA THR A 248 0.76 35.72 0.63
C THR A 248 -0.38 35.71 -0.39
N SER A 249 -1.05 36.84 -0.57
CA SER A 249 -2.06 37.00 -1.64
C SER A 249 -1.47 37.22 -3.03
N SER A 250 -0.14 37.12 -3.19
CA SER A 250 0.49 37.28 -4.51
C SER A 250 0.03 36.21 -5.51
N PRO A 251 -0.03 36.51 -6.81
CA PRO A 251 -0.33 35.51 -7.83
C PRO A 251 0.62 34.32 -7.83
N GLU A 252 1.89 34.55 -7.54
CA GLU A 252 2.95 33.53 -7.52
C GLU A 252 2.72 32.52 -6.38
N ASP A 253 2.40 33.01 -5.18
CA ASP A 253 2.14 32.15 -4.02
C ASP A 253 0.84 31.33 -4.24
N ASN A 254 -0.19 31.96 -4.80
CA ASN A 254 -1.44 31.28 -5.11
C ASN A 254 -1.22 30.19 -6.18
N LEU A 255 -0.48 30.49 -7.25
CA LEU A 255 -0.15 29.52 -8.29
C LEU A 255 0.69 28.37 -7.76
N LYS A 256 1.64 28.67 -6.86
CA LYS A 256 2.46 27.64 -6.19
C LYS A 256 1.61 26.68 -5.38
N ALA A 257 0.68 27.19 -4.56
CA ALA A 257 -0.19 26.35 -3.75
C ALA A 257 -1.06 25.41 -4.60
N VAL A 258 -1.66 25.95 -5.70
CA VAL A 258 -2.44 25.14 -6.64
C VAL A 258 -1.59 24.04 -7.28
N ARG A 259 -0.39 24.36 -7.76
CA ARG A 259 0.51 23.38 -8.41
C ARG A 259 0.99 22.30 -7.43
N ASP A 260 1.25 22.68 -6.18
CA ASP A 260 1.64 21.70 -5.16
C ASP A 260 0.50 20.72 -4.88
N GLU A 261 -0.76 21.18 -4.79
CA GLU A 261 -1.92 20.31 -4.66
C GLU A 261 -2.12 19.40 -5.89
N GLU A 262 -1.98 19.95 -7.11
CA GLU A 262 -2.06 19.17 -8.36
C GLU A 262 -1.10 17.98 -8.34
N ILE A 263 0.17 18.21 -7.97
CA ILE A 263 1.22 17.20 -8.05
C ILE A 263 1.24 16.27 -6.82
N HIS A 264 0.84 16.73 -5.65
CA HIS A 264 0.83 15.86 -4.47
C HIS A 264 -0.42 14.99 -4.38
N GLN A 265 -1.56 15.41 -4.91
CA GLN A 265 -2.80 14.68 -4.70
C GLN A 265 -3.73 14.62 -5.92
N TRP A 266 -4.01 15.75 -6.58
CA TRP A 266 -5.09 15.79 -7.58
C TRP A 266 -4.78 14.93 -8.80
N PHE A 267 -3.52 14.82 -9.24
CA PHE A 267 -3.18 13.94 -10.37
C PHE A 267 -3.63 12.50 -10.16
N ALA A 268 -3.48 11.99 -8.93
CA ALA A 268 -3.88 10.62 -8.61
C ALA A 268 -5.40 10.46 -8.59
N VAL A 269 -6.12 11.45 -8.02
CA VAL A 269 -7.58 11.48 -8.03
C VAL A 269 -8.11 11.54 -9.45
N ASP A 270 -7.57 12.44 -10.29
CA ASP A 270 -7.99 12.61 -11.66
C ASP A 270 -7.78 11.34 -12.50
N ILE A 271 -6.62 10.68 -12.36
CA ILE A 271 -6.35 9.43 -13.09
C ILE A 271 -7.31 8.33 -12.63
N LEU A 272 -7.53 8.18 -11.33
CA LEU A 272 -8.41 7.14 -10.79
C LEU A 272 -9.88 7.37 -11.15
N ALA A 273 -10.31 8.63 -11.22
CA ALA A 273 -11.70 8.99 -11.56
C ALA A 273 -11.96 8.97 -13.07
N ASN A 274 -11.03 9.45 -13.87
CA ASN A 274 -11.24 9.69 -15.30
C ASN A 274 -10.54 8.66 -16.21
N GLY A 275 -9.57 7.89 -15.68
CA GLY A 275 -8.85 6.87 -16.44
C GLY A 275 -7.78 7.42 -17.40
N HIS A 276 -7.43 8.69 -17.30
CA HIS A 276 -6.37 9.32 -18.09
C HIS A 276 -5.63 10.40 -17.29
N TYR A 277 -4.42 10.74 -17.73
CA TYR A 277 -3.67 11.82 -17.12
C TYR A 277 -4.33 13.18 -17.40
N PRO A 278 -4.42 14.06 -16.39
CA PRO A 278 -4.88 15.44 -16.63
C PRO A 278 -3.81 16.26 -17.37
N SER A 279 -4.24 17.27 -18.12
CA SER A 279 -3.36 18.06 -18.99
C SER A 279 -2.22 18.80 -18.27
N TYR A 280 -2.40 19.13 -16.98
CA TYR A 280 -1.33 19.76 -16.20
C TYR A 280 -0.15 18.79 -15.95
N MET A 281 -0.38 17.47 -15.99
CA MET A 281 0.69 16.48 -15.89
C MET A 281 1.58 16.45 -17.14
N ASP A 282 1.05 16.68 -18.34
CA ASP A 282 1.85 16.80 -19.57
C ASP A 282 2.86 17.95 -19.46
N ARG A 283 2.42 19.05 -18.88
CA ARG A 283 3.28 20.20 -18.60
C ARG A 283 4.33 19.85 -17.55
N PHE A 284 3.90 19.26 -16.42
CA PHE A 284 4.80 18.88 -15.34
C PHE A 284 5.88 17.92 -15.82
N PHE A 285 5.54 16.92 -16.61
CA PHE A 285 6.49 15.95 -17.16
C PHE A 285 7.52 16.61 -18.06
N ARG A 286 7.09 17.50 -18.96
CA ARG A 286 8.02 18.24 -19.82
C ARG A 286 8.95 19.18 -19.06
N GLU A 287 8.43 19.92 -18.06
CA GLU A 287 9.21 20.86 -17.26
C GLU A 287 10.25 20.14 -16.36
N ASN A 288 10.04 18.87 -16.03
CA ASN A 288 10.91 18.08 -15.16
C ASN A 288 11.66 16.94 -15.86
N ASP A 289 11.63 16.90 -17.21
CA ASP A 289 12.27 15.86 -18.04
C ASP A 289 11.88 14.43 -17.63
N ILE A 290 10.57 14.22 -17.36
CA ILE A 290 10.01 12.95 -16.94
C ILE A 290 9.48 12.20 -18.17
N HIS A 291 9.95 10.98 -18.35
CA HIS A 291 9.59 10.09 -19.46
C HIS A 291 8.96 8.80 -18.91
N LEU A 292 7.78 8.44 -19.43
CA LEU A 292 7.04 7.21 -19.12
C LEU A 292 7.11 6.22 -20.27
#